data_9e2d981e09123ccf1f614de5b6da60ad
#
_entry.id   9e2d981e09123ccf1f614de5b6da60ad
#
_cell.length_a   1.000
_cell.length_b   1.000
_cell.length_c   1.000
_cell.angle_alpha   90.00
_cell.angle_beta   90.00
_cell.angle_gamma   90.00
#
_symmetry.space_group_name_H-M   'P 1'
#
loop_
_entity.id
_entity.type
_entity.pdbx_description
1 polymer ?
#
loop_
_entity_poly.entity_id
_entity_poly.type
_entity_poly.pdbx_seq_one_letter_code
_entity_poly.pdbx_strand_id
1 'polypeptide(L)'
;MSTQAHVIKTRLPSPPPAVDVLLKTVRDAVEELKARDIVEIDVRGKSSVTDYMVIASGTSTRHVKSIADEVVKFAKKLDVMPLGVEGEREAEWVLVDLGDVVVHVMLPRVREFYALERLWTVGDEPPQDGMSASASVRADAYDDDADDADGFDDDGDDDYSDAPGTR
;
A
#
# COMPACT_ATOMS: atom_id res chain seq x y z
N MET A 1 -57.08 -4.10 -25.79
CA MET A 1 -55.66 -4.50 -25.71
C MET A 1 -54.89 -3.28 -25.26
N SER A 2 -54.55 -3.17 -23.94
CA SER A 2 -53.88 -2.01 -23.40
C SER A 2 -52.39 -2.29 -23.34
N THR A 3 -51.62 -1.59 -24.15
CA THR A 3 -50.18 -1.64 -24.14
C THR A 3 -49.69 -0.74 -23.03
N GLN A 4 -49.26 -1.29 -21.90
CA GLN A 4 -48.61 -0.52 -20.88
C GLN A 4 -47.19 -0.20 -21.32
N ALA A 5 -46.96 1.08 -21.59
CA ALA A 5 -45.62 1.61 -21.85
C ALA A 5 -44.79 1.53 -20.58
N HIS A 6 -43.78 0.68 -20.59
CA HIS A 6 -42.80 0.59 -19.52
C HIS A 6 -41.89 1.84 -19.59
N VAL A 7 -42.19 2.79 -18.70
CA VAL A 7 -41.34 4.00 -18.56
C VAL A 7 -40.05 3.57 -17.90
N ILE A 8 -39.01 3.39 -18.70
CA ILE A 8 -37.63 3.24 -18.19
C ILE A 8 -37.26 4.60 -17.62
N LYS A 9 -37.30 4.71 -16.29
CA LYS A 9 -36.76 5.87 -15.58
C LYS A 9 -35.24 5.82 -15.73
N THR A 10 -34.72 6.44 -16.77
CA THR A 10 -33.30 6.71 -16.92
C THR A 10 -32.91 7.70 -15.83
N ARG A 11 -32.35 7.20 -14.74
CA ARG A 11 -31.80 8.05 -13.69
C ARG A 11 -30.56 8.72 -14.28
N LEU A 12 -30.64 10.02 -14.49
CA LEU A 12 -29.46 10.81 -14.85
C LEU A 12 -28.39 10.61 -13.78
N PRO A 13 -27.12 10.43 -14.17
CA PRO A 13 -26.05 10.32 -13.20
C PRO A 13 -26.04 11.56 -12.30
N SER A 14 -26.04 11.34 -11.00
CA SER A 14 -25.88 12.42 -10.02
C SER A 14 -24.51 13.07 -10.23
N PRO A 15 -24.38 14.39 -10.07
CA PRO A 15 -23.05 15.01 -10.10
C PRO A 15 -22.18 14.39 -9.01
N PRO A 16 -20.86 14.29 -9.24
CA PRO A 16 -19.95 13.75 -8.24
C PRO A 16 -20.05 14.54 -6.93
N PRO A 17 -19.91 13.91 -5.77
CA PRO A 17 -19.92 14.60 -4.49
C PRO A 17 -18.74 15.57 -4.42
N ALA A 18 -18.90 16.64 -3.64
CA ALA A 18 -17.77 17.51 -3.34
C ALA A 18 -16.65 16.71 -2.63
N VAL A 19 -15.40 17.04 -2.91
CA VAL A 19 -14.22 16.33 -2.38
C VAL A 19 -14.26 16.26 -0.85
N ASP A 20 -14.66 17.33 -0.18
CA ASP A 20 -14.78 17.38 1.28
C ASP A 20 -15.80 16.37 1.82
N VAL A 21 -16.90 16.16 1.10
CA VAL A 21 -17.91 15.17 1.46
C VAL A 21 -17.37 13.77 1.30
N LEU A 22 -16.64 13.51 0.22
CA LEU A 22 -16.00 12.22 -0.03
C LEU A 22 -14.92 11.94 1.03
N LEU A 23 -14.06 12.92 1.32
CA LEU A 23 -13.01 12.81 2.34
C LEU A 23 -13.58 12.49 3.72
N LYS A 24 -14.64 13.24 4.12
CA LYS A 24 -15.34 12.96 5.37
C LYS A 24 -15.92 11.54 5.40
N THR A 25 -16.52 11.11 4.31
CA THR A 25 -17.12 9.78 4.19
C THR A 25 -16.07 8.68 4.31
N VAL A 26 -14.89 8.86 3.72
CA VAL A 26 -13.75 7.97 3.86
C VAL A 26 -13.28 7.91 5.32
N ARG A 27 -13.15 9.07 5.98
CA ARG A 27 -12.80 9.14 7.40
C ARG A 27 -13.79 8.34 8.25
N ASP A 28 -15.09 8.62 8.09
CA ASP A 28 -16.13 7.92 8.83
C ASP A 28 -16.05 6.39 8.63
N ALA A 29 -15.73 5.93 7.41
CA ALA A 29 -15.60 4.52 7.10
C ALA A 29 -14.40 3.85 7.80
N VAL A 30 -13.23 4.50 7.81
CA VAL A 30 -12.04 3.94 8.46
C VAL A 30 -12.16 3.98 9.99
N GLU A 31 -12.83 4.99 10.53
CA GLU A 31 -13.13 5.11 11.97
C GLU A 31 -14.15 4.07 12.43
N GLU A 32 -15.17 3.76 11.60
CA GLU A 32 -16.19 2.76 11.90
C GLU A 32 -15.59 1.40 12.25
N LEU A 33 -14.56 1.00 11.53
CA LEU A 33 -13.83 -0.25 11.79
C LEU A 33 -12.60 -0.06 12.68
N LYS A 34 -12.47 1.08 13.35
CA LYS A 34 -11.41 1.36 14.31
C LYS A 34 -10.01 1.22 13.72
N ALA A 35 -9.83 1.71 12.49
CA ALA A 35 -8.51 1.86 11.92
C ALA A 35 -7.63 2.73 12.83
N ARG A 36 -6.33 2.46 12.83
CA ARG A 36 -5.36 3.18 13.68
C ARG A 36 -4.54 4.14 12.84
N ASP A 37 -4.00 5.14 13.53
CA ASP A 37 -3.03 6.09 12.97
C ASP A 37 -3.52 6.68 11.64
N ILE A 38 -4.76 7.18 11.62
CA ILE A 38 -5.39 7.76 10.44
C ILE A 38 -4.73 9.11 10.16
N VAL A 39 -4.18 9.25 8.95
CA VAL A 39 -3.55 10.49 8.46
C VAL A 39 -4.19 10.89 7.15
N GLU A 40 -4.56 12.15 7.04
CA GLU A 40 -5.03 12.76 5.80
C GLU A 40 -3.98 13.73 5.29
N ILE A 41 -3.63 13.60 4.04
CA ILE A 41 -2.62 14.42 3.39
C ILE A 41 -3.27 15.15 2.22
N ASP A 42 -3.21 16.47 2.23
CA ASP A 42 -3.54 17.29 1.08
C ASP A 42 -2.39 17.22 0.07
N VAL A 43 -2.65 16.62 -1.07
CA VAL A 43 -1.66 16.45 -2.14
C VAL A 43 -1.95 17.33 -3.36
N ARG A 44 -2.89 18.27 -3.23
CA ARG A 44 -3.18 19.25 -4.27
C ARG A 44 -1.95 20.09 -4.58
N GLY A 45 -1.65 20.23 -5.85
CA GLY A 45 -0.43 20.92 -6.30
C GLY A 45 0.85 20.07 -6.20
N LYS A 46 0.81 18.92 -5.52
CA LYS A 46 1.91 17.94 -5.43
C LYS A 46 1.63 16.71 -6.29
N SER A 47 0.36 16.37 -6.47
CA SER A 47 -0.10 15.28 -7.33
C SER A 47 -1.03 15.81 -8.41
N SER A 48 -0.94 15.25 -9.61
CA SER A 48 -1.88 15.51 -10.71
C SER A 48 -3.00 14.48 -10.79
N VAL A 49 -3.01 13.48 -9.91
CA VAL A 49 -3.88 12.29 -9.99
C VAL A 49 -4.98 12.30 -8.94
N THR A 50 -4.71 12.86 -7.77
CA THR A 50 -5.65 12.90 -6.66
C THR A 50 -5.47 14.18 -5.83
N ASP A 51 -6.50 14.58 -5.11
CA ASP A 51 -6.47 15.76 -4.26
C ASP A 51 -6.06 15.44 -2.81
N TYR A 52 -6.49 14.28 -2.32
CA TYR A 52 -6.21 13.84 -0.96
C TYR A 52 -5.76 12.38 -0.92
N MET A 53 -4.88 12.11 0.02
CA MET A 53 -4.45 10.77 0.37
C MET A 53 -4.82 10.49 1.82
N VAL A 54 -5.45 9.36 2.07
CA VAL A 54 -5.78 8.89 3.42
C VAL A 54 -4.97 7.63 3.70
N ILE A 55 -4.22 7.63 4.80
CA ILE A 55 -3.42 6.49 5.22
C ILE A 55 -3.92 6.03 6.58
N ALA A 56 -4.19 4.75 6.70
CA ALA A 56 -4.67 4.14 7.93
C ALA A 56 -4.02 2.78 8.15
N SER A 57 -3.97 2.36 9.40
CA SER A 57 -3.40 1.05 9.77
C SER A 57 -4.48 0.10 10.26
N GLY A 58 -4.40 -1.14 9.79
CA GLY A 58 -5.16 -2.27 10.33
C GLY A 58 -4.28 -3.16 11.19
N THR A 59 -4.86 -3.86 12.15
CA THR A 59 -4.13 -4.71 13.12
C THR A 59 -3.77 -6.10 12.57
N SER A 60 -4.44 -6.52 11.48
CA SER A 60 -4.24 -7.79 10.81
C SER A 60 -4.59 -7.65 9.32
N THR A 61 -4.20 -8.62 8.51
CA THR A 61 -4.58 -8.64 7.08
C THR A 61 -6.11 -8.66 6.91
N ARG A 62 -6.82 -9.40 7.75
CA ARG A 62 -8.28 -9.41 7.75
C ARG A 62 -8.85 -8.03 8.10
N HIS A 63 -8.27 -7.34 9.07
CA HIS A 63 -8.70 -6.00 9.47
C HIS A 63 -8.44 -4.99 8.36
N VAL A 64 -7.24 -5.03 7.74
CA VAL A 64 -6.90 -4.19 6.58
C VAL A 64 -7.93 -4.36 5.46
N LYS A 65 -8.24 -5.60 5.09
CA LYS A 65 -9.24 -5.88 4.07
C LYS A 65 -10.62 -5.37 4.46
N SER A 66 -11.05 -5.59 5.69
CA SER A 66 -12.36 -5.13 6.18
C SER A 66 -12.50 -3.62 6.15
N ILE A 67 -11.44 -2.88 6.51
CA ILE A 67 -11.42 -1.41 6.43
C ILE A 67 -11.55 -0.96 4.98
N ALA A 68 -10.80 -1.56 4.06
CA ALA A 68 -10.89 -1.23 2.64
C ALA A 68 -12.29 -1.52 2.06
N ASP A 69 -12.88 -2.65 2.41
CA ASP A 69 -14.25 -3.01 2.00
C ASP A 69 -15.28 -2.00 2.54
N GLU A 70 -15.11 -1.52 3.78
CA GLU A 70 -16.00 -0.51 4.37
C GLU A 70 -15.86 0.85 3.67
N VAL A 71 -14.64 1.26 3.30
CA VAL A 71 -14.41 2.46 2.49
C VAL A 71 -15.16 2.38 1.16
N VAL A 72 -15.05 1.26 0.46
CA VAL A 72 -15.78 1.03 -0.80
C VAL A 72 -17.30 1.10 -0.59
N LYS A 73 -17.79 0.49 0.47
CA LYS A 73 -19.22 0.48 0.82
C LYS A 73 -19.74 1.88 1.12
N PHE A 74 -18.99 2.69 1.87
CA PHE A 74 -19.36 4.07 2.16
C PHE A 74 -19.31 4.96 0.93
N ALA A 75 -18.28 4.82 0.08
CA ALA A 75 -18.19 5.54 -1.18
C ALA A 75 -19.39 5.26 -2.10
N LYS A 76 -19.81 4.00 -2.19
CA LYS A 76 -21.00 3.60 -2.96
C LYS A 76 -22.29 4.23 -2.48
N LYS A 77 -22.43 4.58 -1.19
CA LYS A 77 -23.58 5.32 -0.67
C LYS A 77 -23.67 6.74 -1.24
N LEU A 78 -22.55 7.29 -1.69
CA LEU A 78 -22.45 8.56 -2.38
C LEU A 78 -22.50 8.43 -3.92
N ASP A 79 -22.86 7.26 -4.44
CA ASP A 79 -22.80 6.93 -5.86
C ASP A 79 -21.37 7.03 -6.44
N VAL A 80 -20.32 6.93 -5.59
CA VAL A 80 -18.92 6.89 -6.00
C VAL A 80 -18.46 5.44 -6.11
N MET A 81 -18.12 5.03 -7.33
CA MET A 81 -17.52 3.73 -7.59
C MET A 81 -16.00 3.86 -7.55
N PRO A 82 -15.26 2.96 -6.89
CA PRO A 82 -13.82 2.98 -6.94
C PRO A 82 -13.33 2.78 -8.39
N LEU A 83 -12.32 3.54 -8.77
CA LEU A 83 -11.61 3.39 -10.04
C LEU A 83 -10.77 2.11 -10.04
N GLY A 84 -10.29 1.71 -8.88
CA GLY A 84 -9.56 0.47 -8.67
C GLY A 84 -9.42 0.15 -7.18
N VAL A 85 -9.24 -1.13 -6.90
CA VAL A 85 -8.86 -1.64 -5.58
C VAL A 85 -7.74 -2.63 -5.80
N GLU A 86 -6.60 -2.40 -5.15
CA GLU A 86 -5.38 -3.18 -5.33
C GLU A 86 -4.89 -3.74 -3.99
N GLY A 87 -4.25 -4.92 -4.02
CA GLY A 87 -3.62 -5.54 -2.86
C GLY A 87 -4.54 -6.37 -1.97
N GLU A 88 -5.80 -6.57 -2.34
CA GLU A 88 -6.78 -7.30 -1.53
C GLU A 88 -6.40 -8.76 -1.25
N ARG A 89 -5.62 -9.36 -2.13
CA ARG A 89 -5.27 -10.78 -2.03
C ARG A 89 -4.39 -11.08 -0.82
N GLU A 90 -3.32 -10.34 -0.67
CA GLU A 90 -2.39 -10.44 0.45
C GLU A 90 -2.88 -9.64 1.65
N ALA A 91 -3.59 -8.55 1.38
CA ALA A 91 -4.19 -7.64 2.35
C ALA A 91 -3.21 -7.09 3.40
N GLU A 92 -1.93 -7.01 3.07
CA GLU A 92 -0.93 -6.32 3.87
C GLU A 92 -0.92 -4.81 3.60
N TRP A 93 -1.28 -4.46 2.38
CA TRP A 93 -1.45 -3.10 1.89
C TRP A 93 -2.54 -3.11 0.83
N VAL A 94 -3.69 -2.52 1.14
CA VAL A 94 -4.79 -2.34 0.21
C VAL A 94 -4.93 -0.87 -0.16
N LEU A 95 -4.98 -0.60 -1.46
CA LEU A 95 -5.22 0.72 -2.03
C LEU A 95 -6.64 0.77 -2.59
N VAL A 96 -7.39 1.80 -2.22
CA VAL A 96 -8.71 2.10 -2.79
C VAL A 96 -8.63 3.45 -3.49
N ASP A 97 -8.77 3.44 -4.81
CA ASP A 97 -8.75 4.65 -5.65
C ASP A 97 -10.18 5.13 -5.88
N LEU A 98 -10.51 6.29 -5.31
CA LEU A 98 -11.81 6.94 -5.48
C LEU A 98 -11.73 8.20 -6.38
N GLY A 99 -10.60 8.39 -7.09
CA GLY A 99 -10.34 9.54 -7.92
C GLY A 99 -9.76 10.70 -7.13
N ASP A 100 -10.60 11.58 -6.60
CA ASP A 100 -10.13 12.73 -5.81
C ASP A 100 -9.53 12.35 -4.44
N VAL A 101 -9.83 11.16 -3.95
CA VAL A 101 -9.30 10.60 -2.71
C VAL A 101 -8.73 9.20 -2.97
N VAL A 102 -7.50 8.98 -2.58
CA VAL A 102 -6.86 7.66 -2.59
C VAL A 102 -6.63 7.21 -1.15
N VAL A 103 -7.07 6.00 -0.84
CA VAL A 103 -6.98 5.43 0.51
C VAL A 103 -5.97 4.30 0.54
N HIS A 104 -5.02 4.37 1.47
CA HIS A 104 -4.05 3.32 1.75
C HIS A 104 -4.32 2.73 3.12
N VAL A 105 -4.67 1.46 3.17
CA VAL A 105 -4.83 0.71 4.41
C VAL A 105 -3.71 -0.31 4.51
N MET A 106 -2.90 -0.22 5.54
CA MET A 106 -1.68 -1.02 5.67
C MET A 106 -1.55 -1.67 7.04
N LEU A 107 -0.82 -2.78 7.08
CA LEU A 107 -0.27 -3.26 8.35
C LEU A 107 0.78 -2.28 8.87
N PRO A 108 0.92 -2.10 10.20
CA PRO A 108 1.89 -1.17 10.78
C PRO A 108 3.32 -1.38 10.28
N ARG A 109 3.78 -2.63 10.17
CA ARG A 109 5.12 -2.97 9.66
C ARG A 109 5.35 -2.56 8.21
N VAL A 110 4.31 -2.68 7.37
CA VAL A 110 4.37 -2.28 5.96
C VAL A 110 4.41 -0.75 5.85
N ARG A 111 3.58 -0.07 6.65
CA ARG A 111 3.55 1.39 6.70
C ARG A 111 4.88 1.97 7.16
N GLU A 112 5.51 1.40 8.19
CA GLU A 112 6.81 1.81 8.68
C GLU A 112 7.91 1.60 7.63
N PHE A 113 7.91 0.45 6.96
CA PHE A 113 8.90 0.10 5.94
C PHE A 113 8.86 1.04 4.75
N TYR A 114 7.68 1.30 4.18
CA TYR A 114 7.54 2.17 3.00
C TYR A 114 7.51 3.65 3.35
N ALA A 115 7.11 4.03 4.56
CA ALA A 115 7.03 5.40 5.05
C ALA A 115 6.40 6.38 4.02
N LEU A 116 5.25 5.97 3.47
CA LEU A 116 4.57 6.66 2.35
C LEU A 116 4.29 8.13 2.66
N GLU A 117 3.97 8.46 3.92
CA GLU A 117 3.71 9.82 4.38
C GLU A 117 4.87 10.78 4.12
N ARG A 118 6.11 10.27 4.19
CA ARG A 118 7.31 11.09 4.01
C ARG A 118 7.45 11.64 2.59
N LEU A 119 6.89 10.93 1.61
CA LEU A 119 6.94 11.37 0.21
C LEU A 119 6.18 12.69 -0.01
N TRP A 120 5.20 12.97 0.84
CA TRP A 120 4.30 14.12 0.70
C TRP A 120 4.56 15.22 1.71
N THR A 121 5.27 14.94 2.79
CA THR A 121 5.64 15.90 3.83
C THR A 121 7.00 16.56 3.58
N VAL A 122 7.85 15.97 2.74
CA VAL A 122 9.13 16.55 2.34
C VAL A 122 8.89 17.70 1.38
N GLY A 123 8.72 18.89 1.88
CA GLY A 123 8.48 20.10 1.08
C GLY A 123 7.81 21.23 1.86
N ASP A 124 7.24 20.94 3.01
CA ASP A 124 6.61 21.94 3.89
C ASP A 124 7.55 22.41 5.02
N GLU A 125 8.77 21.87 5.12
CA GLU A 125 9.78 22.44 5.98
C GLU A 125 10.43 23.63 5.28
N PRO A 126 10.46 24.81 5.94
CA PRO A 126 11.27 25.91 5.44
C PRO A 126 12.72 25.46 5.34
N PRO A 127 13.49 25.92 4.34
CA PRO A 127 14.88 25.54 4.20
C PRO A 127 15.61 25.88 5.50
N GLN A 128 16.07 24.86 6.21
CA GLN A 128 16.97 25.01 7.33
C GLN A 128 18.30 25.47 6.75
N ASP A 129 18.53 26.77 6.79
CA ASP A 129 19.81 27.35 6.44
C ASP A 129 20.91 26.72 7.30
N GLY A 130 21.73 25.92 6.66
CA GLY A 130 23.00 25.48 7.18
C GLY A 130 23.12 24.03 7.59
N MET A 131 23.10 23.13 6.61
CA MET A 131 23.97 21.95 6.63
C MET A 131 24.15 21.44 5.20
N SER A 132 25.24 21.87 4.60
CA SER A 132 25.84 21.28 3.41
C SER A 132 26.17 19.82 3.71
N ALA A 133 25.31 18.91 3.32
CA ALA A 133 25.67 17.51 3.21
C ALA A 133 26.07 17.24 1.77
N SER A 134 27.33 17.46 1.47
CA SER A 134 27.96 16.88 0.31
C SER A 134 28.00 15.37 0.48
N ALA A 135 26.99 14.70 0.01
CA ALA A 135 27.05 13.27 -0.23
C ALA A 135 27.79 13.07 -1.55
N SER A 136 29.11 13.09 -1.50
CA SER A 136 29.95 12.53 -2.54
C SER A 136 29.70 11.02 -2.55
N VAL A 137 28.95 10.57 -3.52
CA VAL A 137 28.92 9.17 -3.90
C VAL A 137 30.31 8.85 -4.45
N ARG A 138 31.14 8.26 -3.64
CA ARG A 138 32.35 7.59 -4.13
C ARG A 138 31.92 6.25 -4.70
N ALA A 139 31.97 6.18 -6.00
CA ALA A 139 32.12 4.95 -6.72
C ALA A 139 33.59 4.52 -6.50
N ASP A 140 33.82 3.56 -5.64
CA ASP A 140 35.06 2.81 -5.55
C ASP A 140 34.76 1.41 -6.06
N ALA A 141 35.10 1.20 -7.33
CA ALA A 141 36.17 0.40 -7.85
C ALA A 141 36.26 -0.98 -7.18
N TYR A 142 35.74 -1.96 -7.93
CA TYR A 142 36.10 -3.36 -7.73
C TYR A 142 37.56 -3.53 -8.16
N ASP A 143 38.44 -3.72 -7.20
CA ASP A 143 39.73 -4.31 -7.45
C ASP A 143 39.60 -5.82 -7.43
N ASP A 144 39.82 -6.33 -8.62
CA ASP A 144 40.06 -7.70 -8.97
C ASP A 144 41.54 -7.99 -8.64
N ASP A 145 41.79 -8.77 -7.64
CA ASP A 145 43.06 -9.46 -7.50
C ASP A 145 42.80 -10.90 -7.07
N ALA A 146 42.97 -11.74 -8.08
CA ALA A 146 43.25 -13.13 -7.95
C ALA A 146 44.56 -13.30 -7.17
N ASP A 147 44.64 -14.32 -6.35
CA ASP A 147 45.67 -15.35 -6.44
C ASP A 147 45.65 -16.30 -5.24
N ASP A 148 45.88 -17.53 -5.63
CA ASP A 148 46.54 -18.62 -4.95
C ASP A 148 45.76 -19.48 -3.94
N ALA A 149 45.39 -20.62 -4.44
CA ALA A 149 46.11 -21.90 -4.38
C ALA A 149 46.41 -22.37 -2.95
N ASP A 150 45.88 -23.49 -2.69
CA ASP A 150 46.47 -24.72 -2.08
C ASP A 150 45.35 -25.47 -1.40
N GLY A 151 44.94 -26.57 -1.91
CA GLY A 151 45.53 -27.88 -1.75
C GLY A 151 45.29 -28.44 -0.36
N PHE A 152 44.20 -29.18 -0.19
CA PHE A 152 44.20 -30.22 0.82
C PHE A 152 43.37 -31.40 0.34
N ASP A 153 44.15 -32.37 -0.12
CA ASP A 153 43.73 -33.75 -0.19
C ASP A 153 43.50 -34.24 1.24
N ASP A 154 42.42 -34.87 1.52
CA ASP A 154 42.39 -35.90 2.53
C ASP A 154 41.39 -36.99 2.15
N ASP A 155 42.02 -38.08 1.78
CA ASP A 155 41.47 -39.39 1.64
C ASP A 155 40.93 -39.87 2.99
N GLY A 156 39.73 -40.36 2.99
CA GLY A 156 39.14 -40.99 4.14
C GLY A 156 38.10 -42.02 3.72
N ASP A 157 38.61 -43.10 3.15
CA ASP A 157 37.93 -44.39 3.12
C ASP A 157 37.45 -44.74 4.53
N ASP A 158 36.21 -45.11 4.69
CA ASP A 158 35.86 -46.21 5.57
C ASP A 158 34.49 -46.79 5.20
N ASP A 159 34.61 -47.81 4.42
CA ASP A 159 33.88 -49.04 4.33
C ASP A 159 33.32 -49.52 5.69
N TYR A 160 32.03 -49.67 5.82
CA TYR A 160 31.47 -50.68 6.69
C TYR A 160 30.17 -51.25 6.15
N SER A 161 30.31 -52.29 5.41
CA SER A 161 29.33 -53.34 5.21
C SER A 161 28.96 -54.00 6.55
N ASP A 162 27.73 -54.23 6.85
CA ASP A 162 27.21 -55.59 7.12
C ASP A 162 25.71 -55.56 7.45
N ALA A 163 24.94 -56.26 6.69
CA ALA A 163 23.75 -56.93 7.10
C ALA A 163 24.13 -58.35 7.55
N PRO A 164 23.32 -59.22 8.17
CA PRO A 164 21.86 -59.41 8.08
C PRO A 164 21.19 -59.92 9.37
N GLY A 165 19.92 -60.18 9.31
CA GLY A 165 19.44 -61.28 10.14
C GLY A 165 18.09 -61.10 10.86
N THR A 166 17.08 -61.61 10.19
CA THR A 166 16.14 -62.65 10.63
C THR A 166 15.54 -62.57 12.06
N ARG A 167 14.30 -62.37 12.16
CA ARG A 167 13.18 -63.30 12.52
C ARG A 167 11.96 -62.49 12.78
#